data_f3f653a82760ae3d096fb763ca51d350
#
_entry.id   f3f653a82760ae3d096fb763ca51d350
#
_cell.length_a   1.000
_cell.length_b   1.000
_cell.length_c   1.000
_cell.angle_alpha   90.00
_cell.angle_beta   90.00
_cell.angle_gamma   90.00
#
_symmetry.space_group_name_H-M   'P 1'
#
loop_
_entity.id
_entity.type
_entity.pdbx_description
1 polymer ?
#
loop_
_entity_poly.entity_id
_entity_poly.type
_entity_poly.pdbx_seq_one_letter_code
_entity_poly.pdbx_strand_id
1 'polypeptide(L)'
;FIYSCQNNNYNTIINIPDGFVSTVYVDSIAESVRHMAVKKNGDLYVKFRRQSDDGILAAVRDNNHDGYADSIVKFGQYHNPQRGSYSTGSRIHKGYLYYSSQLTVYRVKLDDKNLVPSSKPEIVVIDDHEHGSHEHIAKPIAFDDEGFIYVPFGSPNNACQDPKRTPLIPGRDPCPDLLRHGGIWKF
;
A
#
# COMPACT_ATOMS: atom_id res chain seq x y z
N PHE A 1 -16.06 -0.62 29.06
CA PHE A 1 -17.39 -0.48 28.46
C PHE A 1 -17.51 -1.55 27.40
N ILE A 2 -18.39 -2.54 27.66
CA ILE A 2 -18.72 -3.61 26.70
C ILE A 2 -19.84 -3.06 25.83
N TYR A 3 -19.56 -2.72 24.59
CA TYR A 3 -20.61 -2.44 23.62
C TYR A 3 -21.28 -3.74 23.24
N SER A 4 -22.56 -3.86 23.57
CA SER A 4 -23.44 -4.92 23.07
C SER A 4 -23.59 -4.73 21.56
N CYS A 5 -22.90 -5.56 20.78
CA CYS A 5 -23.19 -5.68 19.37
C CYS A 5 -24.60 -6.28 19.21
N GLN A 6 -25.52 -5.51 18.69
CA GLN A 6 -26.77 -6.06 18.18
C GLN A 6 -26.43 -6.97 16.99
N ASN A 7 -26.90 -8.22 17.09
CA ASN A 7 -26.76 -9.24 16.05
C ASN A 7 -27.48 -8.81 14.77
N ASN A 8 -26.79 -8.14 13.87
CA ASN A 8 -27.17 -8.12 12.48
C ASN A 8 -26.55 -9.36 11.84
N ASN A 9 -27.39 -10.34 11.48
CA ASN A 9 -27.05 -11.58 10.81
C ASN A 9 -26.47 -11.33 9.42
N TYR A 10 -25.22 -10.84 9.35
CA TYR A 10 -24.40 -11.07 8.18
C TYR A 10 -23.74 -12.43 8.38
N ASN A 11 -24.16 -13.42 7.59
CA ASN A 11 -23.46 -14.70 7.43
C ASN A 11 -22.02 -14.37 6.99
N THR A 12 -21.13 -14.21 7.98
CA THR A 12 -19.71 -14.07 7.70
C THR A 12 -19.23 -15.42 7.19
N ILE A 13 -18.84 -15.49 5.93
CA ILE A 13 -18.24 -16.66 5.28
C ILE A 13 -16.85 -16.99 5.91
N ILE A 14 -16.45 -16.24 6.93
CA ILE A 14 -15.13 -16.32 7.56
C ILE A 14 -15.27 -17.04 8.89
N ASN A 15 -14.57 -18.16 9.03
CA ASN A 15 -14.40 -18.83 10.33
C ASN A 15 -13.37 -18.04 11.15
N ILE A 16 -13.79 -17.57 12.30
CA ILE A 16 -12.95 -16.83 13.25
C ILE A 16 -12.91 -17.56 14.59
N PRO A 17 -11.79 -17.48 15.33
CA PRO A 17 -11.68 -18.06 16.66
C PRO A 17 -12.68 -17.45 17.67
N ASP A 18 -12.96 -18.17 18.74
CA ASP A 18 -13.77 -17.66 19.84
C ASP A 18 -13.17 -16.38 20.43
N GLY A 19 -14.01 -15.40 20.75
CA GLY A 19 -13.62 -14.11 21.27
C GLY A 19 -13.35 -13.04 20.21
N PHE A 20 -13.40 -13.39 18.91
CA PHE A 20 -13.34 -12.43 17.82
C PHE A 20 -14.73 -12.26 17.18
N VAL A 21 -14.95 -11.09 16.61
CA VAL A 21 -16.14 -10.77 15.81
C VAL A 21 -15.68 -10.24 14.45
N SER A 22 -16.34 -10.65 13.37
CA SER A 22 -16.07 -10.05 12.06
C SER A 22 -17.32 -9.34 11.54
N THR A 23 -17.10 -8.16 10.99
CA THR A 23 -18.12 -7.36 10.31
C THR A 23 -17.58 -6.93 8.95
N VAL A 24 -18.48 -6.76 8.00
CA VAL A 24 -18.12 -6.12 6.71
C VAL A 24 -18.16 -4.62 6.94
N TYR A 25 -17.00 -4.02 7.18
CA TYR A 25 -16.88 -2.58 7.40
C TYR A 25 -17.25 -1.76 6.15
N VAL A 26 -16.80 -2.22 4.99
CA VAL A 26 -17.12 -1.68 3.67
C VAL A 26 -16.85 -2.73 2.61
N ASP A 27 -17.70 -2.84 1.61
CA ASP A 27 -17.51 -3.70 0.45
C ASP A 27 -17.47 -2.90 -0.86
N SER A 28 -17.14 -3.57 -1.95
CA SER A 28 -17.27 -3.05 -3.32
C SER A 28 -16.58 -1.70 -3.58
N ILE A 29 -15.47 -1.39 -2.87
CA ILE A 29 -14.73 -0.12 -3.03
C ILE A 29 -14.05 -0.07 -4.40
N ALA A 30 -13.35 -1.15 -4.78
CA ALA A 30 -12.61 -1.27 -6.03
C ALA A 30 -12.20 -2.72 -6.29
N GLU A 31 -11.93 -3.04 -7.56
CA GLU A 31 -11.51 -4.39 -8.00
C GLU A 31 -10.15 -4.85 -7.43
N SER A 32 -9.30 -3.92 -7.02
CA SER A 32 -7.90 -4.20 -6.71
C SER A 32 -7.42 -3.61 -5.39
N VAL A 33 -8.22 -3.74 -4.35
CA VAL A 33 -7.84 -3.37 -2.96
C VAL A 33 -6.63 -4.18 -2.51
N ARG A 34 -5.61 -3.53 -1.95
CA ARG A 34 -4.34 -4.20 -1.62
C ARG A 34 -3.82 -3.93 -0.22
N HIS A 35 -3.66 -2.69 0.14
CA HIS A 35 -3.10 -2.26 1.43
C HIS A 35 -3.97 -1.21 2.06
N MET A 36 -3.89 -1.12 3.37
CA MET A 36 -4.64 -0.14 4.13
C MET A 36 -3.82 0.38 5.31
N ALA A 37 -4.20 1.56 5.78
CA ALA A 37 -3.68 2.17 6.99
C ALA A 37 -4.82 2.87 7.73
N VAL A 38 -4.89 2.67 9.04
CA VAL A 38 -5.94 3.24 9.90
C VAL A 38 -5.37 4.39 10.69
N LYS A 39 -6.04 5.53 10.67
CA LYS A 39 -5.75 6.70 11.51
C LYS A 39 -6.32 6.48 12.92
N LYS A 40 -5.77 7.18 13.92
CA LYS A 40 -6.20 7.05 15.32
C LYS A 40 -7.69 7.37 15.56
N ASN A 41 -8.28 8.20 14.70
CA ASN A 41 -9.70 8.53 14.76
C ASN A 41 -10.61 7.52 14.05
N GLY A 42 -10.07 6.44 13.51
CA GLY A 42 -10.82 5.40 12.81
C GLY A 42 -10.88 5.57 11.29
N ASP A 43 -10.46 6.71 10.73
CA ASP A 43 -10.40 6.87 9.28
C ASP A 43 -9.50 5.81 8.65
N LEU A 44 -10.00 5.14 7.63
CA LEU A 44 -9.29 4.10 6.91
C LEU A 44 -8.86 4.61 5.53
N TYR A 45 -7.59 4.45 5.22
CA TYR A 45 -7.04 4.75 3.91
C TYR A 45 -6.69 3.45 3.20
N VAL A 46 -7.36 3.19 2.09
CA VAL A 46 -7.21 1.96 1.30
C VAL A 46 -6.43 2.26 0.03
N LYS A 47 -5.36 1.51 -0.19
CA LYS A 47 -4.51 1.62 -1.38
C LYS A 47 -4.92 0.59 -2.42
N PHE A 48 -5.16 1.05 -3.65
CA PHE A 48 -5.44 0.17 -4.78
C PHE A 48 -4.13 -0.32 -5.41
N ARG A 49 -4.15 -1.54 -5.93
CA ARG A 49 -3.05 -2.08 -6.72
C ARG A 49 -2.93 -1.36 -8.06
N ARG A 50 -4.06 -1.09 -8.69
CA ARG A 50 -4.15 -0.38 -9.97
C ARG A 50 -4.79 0.99 -9.75
N GLN A 51 -4.44 1.94 -10.58
CA GLN A 51 -5.14 3.20 -10.62
C GLN A 51 -6.52 2.98 -11.24
N SER A 52 -7.56 3.53 -10.59
CA SER A 52 -8.88 3.70 -11.18
C SER A 52 -9.02 5.11 -11.75
N ASP A 53 -10.06 5.36 -12.52
CA ASP A 53 -10.36 6.69 -13.07
C ASP A 53 -10.53 7.73 -11.95
N ASP A 54 -11.04 7.30 -10.80
CA ASP A 54 -11.33 8.16 -9.65
C ASP A 54 -10.16 8.28 -8.67
N GLY A 55 -9.08 7.51 -8.82
CA GLY A 55 -7.92 7.61 -7.93
C GLY A 55 -7.16 6.32 -7.69
N ILE A 56 -6.15 6.42 -6.84
CA ILE A 56 -5.27 5.32 -6.41
C ILE A 56 -5.47 4.92 -4.96
N LEU A 57 -6.24 5.72 -4.23
CA LEU A 57 -6.55 5.57 -2.82
C LEU A 57 -8.06 5.77 -2.60
N ALA A 58 -8.59 5.17 -1.56
CA ALA A 58 -9.87 5.56 -0.98
C ALA A 58 -9.68 5.96 0.48
N ALA A 59 -10.35 7.02 0.89
CA ALA A 59 -10.54 7.40 2.27
C ALA A 59 -11.94 6.99 2.70
N VAL A 60 -12.04 6.32 3.83
CA VAL A 60 -13.26 5.68 4.32
C VAL A 60 -13.48 6.08 5.77
N ARG A 61 -14.70 6.45 6.12
CA ARG A 61 -15.08 6.85 7.49
C ARG A 61 -16.43 6.29 7.87
N ASP A 62 -16.52 5.83 9.09
CA ASP A 62 -17.74 5.58 9.84
C ASP A 62 -18.05 6.84 10.66
N ASN A 63 -19.08 7.60 10.27
CA ASN A 63 -19.41 8.88 10.89
C ASN A 63 -20.26 8.72 12.16
N ASN A 64 -21.01 7.65 12.24
CA ASN A 64 -21.98 7.41 13.31
C ASN A 64 -21.51 6.37 14.33
N HIS A 65 -20.32 5.75 14.08
CA HIS A 65 -19.69 4.74 14.93
C HIS A 65 -20.52 3.45 15.12
N ASP A 66 -21.25 3.05 14.07
CA ASP A 66 -22.03 1.80 14.07
C ASP A 66 -21.25 0.59 13.57
N GLY A 67 -20.00 0.79 13.12
CA GLY A 67 -19.12 -0.25 12.60
C GLY A 67 -19.20 -0.45 11.08
N TYR A 68 -19.92 0.43 10.37
CA TYR A 68 -20.04 0.44 8.92
C TYR A 68 -19.59 1.78 8.35
N ALA A 69 -19.03 1.77 7.17
CA ALA A 69 -18.56 2.99 6.53
C ALA A 69 -19.73 3.77 5.90
N ASP A 70 -19.86 5.04 6.29
CA ASP A 70 -20.84 5.98 5.70
C ASP A 70 -20.27 6.81 4.56
N SER A 71 -18.96 7.04 4.59
CA SER A 71 -18.29 7.89 3.62
C SER A 71 -17.15 7.15 2.93
N ILE A 72 -17.16 7.15 1.60
CA ILE A 72 -16.10 6.56 0.77
C ILE A 72 -15.74 7.59 -0.30
N VAL A 73 -14.50 8.08 -0.29
CA VAL A 73 -14.02 9.05 -1.28
C VAL A 73 -12.73 8.53 -1.91
N LYS A 74 -12.75 8.31 -3.21
CA LYS A 74 -11.55 7.96 -3.98
C LYS A 74 -10.74 9.20 -4.29
N PHE A 75 -9.41 9.10 -4.25
CA PHE A 75 -8.52 10.24 -4.46
C PHE A 75 -7.11 9.81 -4.86
N GLY A 76 -6.27 10.81 -5.16
CA GLY A 76 -4.86 10.66 -5.46
C GLY A 76 -4.57 10.18 -6.87
N GLN A 77 -3.40 10.55 -7.36
CA GLN A 77 -2.88 10.14 -8.66
C GLN A 77 -1.39 9.84 -8.54
N TYR A 78 -0.88 8.98 -9.41
CA TYR A 78 0.56 8.80 -9.53
C TYR A 78 1.16 9.92 -10.38
N HIS A 79 2.36 10.34 -10.02
CA HIS A 79 3.08 11.35 -10.78
C HIS A 79 3.47 10.85 -12.19
N ASN A 80 3.67 9.55 -12.34
CA ASN A 80 3.93 8.91 -13.62
C ASN A 80 3.07 7.65 -13.78
N PRO A 81 1.88 7.74 -14.38
CA PRO A 81 0.94 6.63 -14.47
C PRO A 81 1.43 5.45 -15.33
N GLN A 82 2.34 5.67 -16.28
CA GLN A 82 2.80 4.60 -17.18
C GLN A 82 3.65 3.52 -16.49
N ARG A 83 4.30 3.87 -15.38
CA ARG A 83 5.14 2.94 -14.59
C ARG A 83 4.66 2.79 -13.15
N GLY A 84 3.51 3.33 -12.80
CA GLY A 84 3.10 3.46 -11.40
C GLY A 84 1.95 2.59 -10.93
N SER A 85 1.39 1.77 -11.81
CA SER A 85 0.08 1.14 -11.57
C SER A 85 0.08 -0.03 -10.57
N TYR A 86 1.24 -0.56 -10.19
CA TYR A 86 1.33 -1.69 -9.27
C TYR A 86 2.10 -1.30 -8.03
N SER A 87 1.45 -1.21 -6.89
CA SER A 87 2.17 -0.92 -5.67
C SER A 87 1.55 -1.53 -4.43
N THR A 88 2.37 -1.70 -3.43
CA THR A 88 2.06 -2.48 -2.26
C THR A 88 2.64 -1.87 -1.00
N GLY A 89 2.43 -0.59 -0.79
CA GLY A 89 2.85 0.06 0.44
C GLY A 89 1.85 1.12 0.88
N SER A 90 1.39 1.04 2.12
CA SER A 90 0.61 2.10 2.77
C SER A 90 0.90 2.09 4.26
N ARG A 91 1.23 3.24 4.84
CA ARG A 91 1.48 3.44 6.27
C ARG A 91 1.12 4.85 6.69
N ILE A 92 0.63 5.01 7.92
CA ILE A 92 0.51 6.32 8.57
C ILE A 92 1.65 6.47 9.57
N HIS A 93 2.40 7.56 9.46
CA HIS A 93 3.49 7.89 10.38
C HIS A 93 3.57 9.40 10.58
N LYS A 94 3.63 9.86 11.86
CA LYS A 94 3.76 11.27 12.25
C LYS A 94 2.84 12.23 11.48
N GLY A 95 1.56 11.86 11.30
CA GLY A 95 0.56 12.71 10.64
C GLY A 95 0.59 12.72 9.11
N TYR A 96 1.36 11.82 8.50
CA TYR A 96 1.40 11.63 7.06
C TYR A 96 0.91 10.24 6.66
N LEU A 97 0.20 10.16 5.56
CA LEU A 97 -0.06 8.92 4.84
C LEU A 97 1.06 8.72 3.82
N TYR A 98 1.82 7.66 4.00
CA TYR A 98 2.83 7.19 3.04
C TYR A 98 2.22 6.10 2.17
N TYR A 99 2.50 6.15 0.88
CA TYR A 99 2.09 5.11 -0.06
C TYR A 99 3.10 4.99 -1.20
N SER A 100 3.18 3.81 -1.81
CA SER A 100 4.17 3.56 -2.85
C SER A 100 3.55 3.25 -4.21
N SER A 101 4.27 3.59 -5.26
CA SER A 101 4.16 3.02 -6.61
C SER A 101 5.24 1.96 -6.81
N GLN A 102 5.42 1.47 -8.04
CA GLN A 102 6.53 0.58 -8.39
C GLN A 102 7.89 1.18 -8.09
N LEU A 103 8.06 2.46 -8.37
CA LEU A 103 9.35 3.14 -8.34
C LEU A 103 9.44 4.24 -7.28
N THR A 104 8.32 4.65 -6.69
CA THR A 104 8.29 5.88 -5.90
C THR A 104 7.52 5.66 -4.61
N VAL A 105 8.06 6.18 -3.51
CA VAL A 105 7.34 6.35 -2.25
C VAL A 105 6.91 7.81 -2.16
N TYR A 106 5.63 8.01 -1.94
CA TYR A 106 5.00 9.30 -1.73
C TYR A 106 4.57 9.44 -0.29
N ARG A 107 4.39 10.68 0.17
CA ARG A 107 3.65 11.00 1.38
C ARG A 107 2.71 12.17 1.14
N VAL A 108 1.61 12.19 1.87
CA VAL A 108 0.67 13.31 1.91
C VAL A 108 0.31 13.62 3.35
N LYS A 109 0.29 14.90 3.71
CA LYS A 109 -0.06 15.32 5.06
C LYS A 109 -1.55 15.06 5.31
N LEU A 110 -1.86 14.33 6.37
CA LEU A 110 -3.22 14.10 6.82
C LEU A 110 -3.74 15.30 7.60
N ASP A 111 -5.00 15.61 7.39
CA ASP A 111 -5.74 16.61 8.13
C ASP A 111 -6.63 15.91 9.18
N ASP A 112 -6.79 16.51 10.36
CA ASP A 112 -7.65 15.93 11.38
C ASP A 112 -9.14 16.25 11.15
N LYS A 113 -9.44 17.26 10.35
CA LYS A 113 -10.81 17.70 10.04
C LYS A 113 -11.35 17.07 8.76
N ASN A 114 -10.49 16.93 7.76
CA ASN A 114 -10.88 16.45 6.44
C ASN A 114 -10.55 14.97 6.27
N LEU A 115 -11.49 14.21 5.74
CA LEU A 115 -11.30 12.81 5.42
C LEU A 115 -10.25 12.64 4.29
N VAL A 116 -10.35 13.46 3.25
CA VAL A 116 -9.40 13.46 2.13
C VAL A 116 -8.33 14.53 2.36
N PRO A 117 -7.04 14.19 2.24
CA PRO A 117 -5.97 15.16 2.35
C PRO A 117 -6.08 16.26 1.27
N SER A 118 -5.95 17.52 1.68
CA SER A 118 -5.99 18.67 0.77
C SER A 118 -4.61 19.06 0.21
N SER A 119 -3.54 18.60 0.84
CA SER A 119 -2.17 18.88 0.40
C SER A 119 -1.77 18.04 -0.81
N LYS A 120 -0.84 18.56 -1.60
CA LYS A 120 -0.24 17.79 -2.69
C LYS A 120 0.69 16.72 -2.13
N PRO A 121 0.74 15.53 -2.76
CA PRO A 121 1.71 14.51 -2.41
C PRO A 121 3.15 14.98 -2.64
N GLU A 122 4.03 14.63 -1.72
CA GLU A 122 5.47 14.82 -1.80
C GLU A 122 6.15 13.50 -2.16
N ILE A 123 7.18 13.55 -2.97
CA ILE A 123 8.04 12.40 -3.26
C ILE A 123 9.06 12.26 -2.13
N VAL A 124 9.16 11.07 -1.56
CA VAL A 124 10.10 10.74 -0.46
C VAL A 124 11.28 9.92 -0.97
N VAL A 125 11.00 8.90 -1.79
CA VAL A 125 12.02 7.99 -2.34
C VAL A 125 11.69 7.72 -3.80
N ILE A 126 12.71 7.74 -4.65
CA ILE A 126 12.62 7.31 -6.05
C ILE A 126 13.59 6.16 -6.27
N ASP A 127 13.10 5.09 -6.87
CA ASP A 127 13.90 4.06 -7.50
C ASP A 127 14.18 4.49 -8.94
N ASP A 128 15.31 5.10 -9.15
CA ASP A 128 15.74 5.68 -10.44
C ASP A 128 16.49 4.70 -11.34
N HIS A 129 16.56 3.42 -10.94
CA HIS A 129 17.25 2.42 -11.70
C HIS A 129 16.50 2.02 -12.95
N GLU A 130 17.16 2.14 -14.06
CA GLU A 130 16.71 1.58 -15.33
C GLU A 130 17.10 0.10 -15.41
N HIS A 131 16.19 -0.78 -15.02
CA HIS A 131 16.29 -2.21 -15.31
C HIS A 131 15.32 -2.56 -16.43
N GLY A 132 15.74 -3.37 -17.33
CA GLY A 132 14.89 -3.84 -18.43
C GLY A 132 13.65 -4.62 -18.00
N SER A 133 13.56 -5.04 -16.74
CA SER A 133 12.37 -5.63 -16.13
C SER A 133 12.29 -5.30 -14.64
N HIS A 134 11.06 -5.22 -14.13
CA HIS A 134 10.74 -4.96 -12.74
C HIS A 134 9.80 -6.06 -12.25
N GLU A 135 10.33 -7.23 -11.89
CA GLU A 135 9.49 -8.34 -11.44
C GLU A 135 9.10 -8.22 -9.97
N HIS A 136 10.02 -7.80 -9.10
CA HIS A 136 9.78 -7.64 -7.66
C HIS A 136 9.58 -6.17 -7.28
N ILE A 137 8.45 -5.63 -7.72
CA ILE A 137 8.13 -4.20 -7.63
C ILE A 137 7.49 -3.77 -6.32
N ALA A 138 7.18 -4.71 -5.43
CA ALA A 138 6.55 -4.39 -4.15
C ALA A 138 7.48 -3.51 -3.29
N LYS A 139 6.94 -2.41 -2.77
CA LYS A 139 7.64 -1.49 -1.87
C LYS A 139 6.80 -1.30 -0.58
N PRO A 140 6.68 -2.34 0.27
CA PRO A 140 6.14 -2.13 1.60
C PRO A 140 7.02 -1.14 2.36
N ILE A 141 6.42 -0.41 3.30
CA ILE A 141 7.06 0.67 4.02
C ILE A 141 7.03 0.35 5.50
N ALA A 142 8.16 0.48 6.17
CA ALA A 142 8.26 0.43 7.63
C ALA A 142 8.99 1.66 8.16
N PHE A 143 8.75 1.98 9.43
CA PHE A 143 9.43 3.05 10.15
C PHE A 143 9.98 2.50 11.46
N ASP A 144 11.11 3.03 11.90
CA ASP A 144 11.55 2.87 13.27
C ASP A 144 11.09 4.04 14.16
N ASP A 145 11.38 3.94 15.45
CA ASP A 145 10.98 4.94 16.44
C ASP A 145 11.73 6.28 16.27
N GLU A 146 12.90 6.27 15.64
CA GLU A 146 13.68 7.47 15.31
C GLU A 146 13.08 8.21 14.11
N GLY A 147 12.32 7.52 13.28
CA GLY A 147 11.59 8.07 12.13
C GLY A 147 12.25 7.79 10.78
N PHE A 148 13.26 6.93 10.76
CA PHE A 148 13.81 6.43 9.50
C PHE A 148 12.81 5.55 8.78
N ILE A 149 12.80 5.67 7.46
CA ILE A 149 11.96 4.86 6.58
C ILE A 149 12.78 3.71 5.98
N TYR A 150 12.22 2.52 6.01
CA TYR A 150 12.80 1.31 5.41
C TYR A 150 11.97 0.89 4.20
N VAL A 151 12.63 0.77 3.05
CA VAL A 151 11.99 0.42 1.78
C VAL A 151 12.78 -0.70 1.11
N PRO A 152 12.15 -1.85 0.79
CA PRO A 152 12.80 -2.90 0.02
C PRO A 152 12.83 -2.53 -1.47
N PHE A 153 13.95 -2.83 -2.10
CA PHE A 153 14.13 -2.77 -3.55
C PHE A 153 14.37 -4.19 -4.02
N GLY A 154 13.34 -4.79 -4.59
CA GLY A 154 13.39 -6.18 -5.04
C GLY A 154 14.28 -6.35 -6.26
N SER A 155 14.75 -7.57 -6.51
CA SER A 155 15.53 -7.90 -7.70
C SER A 155 14.71 -7.67 -8.98
N PRO A 156 15.30 -7.14 -10.05
CA PRO A 156 14.61 -6.93 -11.33
C PRO A 156 14.11 -8.23 -11.99
N ASN A 157 14.68 -9.38 -11.63
CA ASN A 157 14.27 -10.69 -12.15
C ASN A 157 14.54 -11.82 -11.15
N ASN A 158 14.06 -13.02 -11.47
CA ASN A 158 14.17 -14.20 -10.61
C ASN A 158 15.46 -15.03 -10.82
N ALA A 159 16.20 -14.85 -11.89
CA ALA A 159 17.20 -15.83 -12.31
C ALA A 159 18.58 -15.27 -12.59
N CYS A 160 18.75 -13.96 -12.67
CA CYS A 160 20.02 -13.31 -13.05
C CYS A 160 20.70 -13.94 -14.27
N GLN A 161 19.92 -14.34 -15.27
CA GLN A 161 20.37 -15.01 -16.48
C GLN A 161 20.28 -14.08 -17.69
N ASP A 162 21.08 -14.36 -18.70
CA ASP A 162 20.99 -13.77 -20.03
C ASP A 162 21.15 -14.89 -21.09
N PRO A 163 20.11 -15.22 -21.89
CA PRO A 163 18.72 -14.75 -21.79
C PRO A 163 18.02 -15.18 -20.50
N LYS A 164 17.05 -14.40 -20.05
CA LYS A 164 16.32 -14.66 -18.81
C LYS A 164 15.52 -15.96 -18.86
N ARG A 165 15.48 -16.66 -17.71
CA ARG A 165 14.68 -17.90 -17.53
C ARG A 165 14.95 -18.99 -18.57
N THR A 166 16.18 -19.11 -19.02
CA THR A 166 16.57 -20.15 -19.97
C THR A 166 17.01 -21.41 -19.22
N PRO A 167 16.37 -22.55 -19.45
CA PRO A 167 16.76 -23.81 -18.82
C PRO A 167 18.24 -24.15 -19.08
N LEU A 168 18.91 -24.71 -18.06
CA LEU A 168 20.31 -25.17 -18.11
C LEU A 168 21.36 -24.06 -18.29
N ILE A 169 20.98 -22.79 -18.40
CA ILE A 169 21.93 -21.67 -18.37
C ILE A 169 22.14 -21.26 -16.93
N PRO A 170 23.37 -21.19 -16.41
CA PRO A 170 23.64 -20.71 -15.06
C PRO A 170 23.34 -19.22 -14.96
N GLY A 171 23.01 -18.75 -13.74
CA GLY A 171 22.95 -17.33 -13.44
C GLY A 171 24.34 -16.69 -13.55
N ARG A 172 24.35 -15.38 -13.81
CA ARG A 172 25.60 -14.59 -13.82
C ARG A 172 26.12 -14.42 -12.37
N ASP A 173 27.43 -14.61 -12.18
CA ASP A 173 28.11 -14.40 -10.91
C ASP A 173 29.39 -13.55 -11.16
N PRO A 174 29.50 -12.34 -10.57
CA PRO A 174 28.49 -11.65 -9.76
C PRO A 174 27.26 -11.26 -10.58
N CYS A 175 26.11 -11.22 -9.89
CA CYS A 175 24.85 -10.82 -10.52
C CYS A 175 24.73 -9.30 -10.64
N PRO A 176 24.78 -8.72 -11.85
CA PRO A 176 24.68 -7.26 -12.04
C PRO A 176 23.28 -6.72 -11.69
N ASP A 177 22.24 -7.56 -11.75
CA ASP A 177 20.87 -7.18 -11.44
C ASP A 177 20.63 -6.92 -9.94
N LEU A 178 21.58 -7.32 -9.09
CA LEU A 178 21.53 -7.03 -7.64
C LEU A 178 22.21 -5.71 -7.26
N LEU A 179 22.85 -5.03 -8.20
CA LEU A 179 23.41 -3.71 -7.91
C LEU A 179 22.29 -2.75 -7.49
N ARG A 180 22.34 -2.29 -6.23
CA ARG A 180 21.32 -1.46 -5.57
C ARG A 180 19.91 -2.10 -5.50
N HIS A 181 19.80 -3.43 -5.72
CA HIS A 181 18.55 -4.20 -5.63
C HIS A 181 18.73 -5.48 -4.81
N GLY A 182 17.63 -6.17 -4.54
CA GLY A 182 17.65 -7.37 -3.70
C GLY A 182 17.95 -7.07 -2.24
N GLY A 183 17.64 -5.87 -1.75
CA GLY A 183 17.95 -5.42 -0.40
C GLY A 183 16.91 -4.47 0.20
N ILE A 184 17.20 -3.98 1.40
CA ILE A 184 16.39 -2.99 2.11
C ILE A 184 17.24 -1.74 2.31
N TRP A 185 16.69 -0.61 1.96
CA TRP A 185 17.32 0.70 2.15
C TRP A 185 16.69 1.43 3.33
N LYS A 186 17.52 2.07 4.13
CA LYS A 186 17.15 2.97 5.22
C LYS A 186 17.40 4.41 4.76
N PHE A 187 16.40 5.27 4.90
CA PHE A 187 16.46 6.69 4.57
C PHE A 187 16.11 7.55 5.76
#